data_f3b515a9c85f2c250442b7ff23e4ba56
#
_entry.id   f3b515a9c85f2c250442b7ff23e4ba56
#
_cell.length_a   1.000
_cell.length_b   1.000
_cell.length_c   1.000
_cell.angle_alpha   90.00
_cell.angle_beta   90.00
_cell.angle_gamma   90.00
#
_symmetry.space_group_name_H-M   'P 1'
#
loop_
_entity.id
_entity.type
_entity.pdbx_description
1 polymer ?
#
loop_
_entity_poly.entity_id
_entity_poly.type
_entity_poly.pdbx_seq_one_letter_code
_entity_poly.pdbx_strand_id
1 'polypeptide(L)'
;IPEGGVAPNVVPAHAVVDYYIRYPDEVYLEHITTMIDDAARGAAMATGTEVTIDRYGEYRDGITLGTLDELYFEYAKAIGAPNLNEVPQRPAGYEETGWVTREIPGVGVSVYSSRETYHTKGMEADGLGEVGHAAFRMDAQIMAAILYDYLSNESLRNVIAEEHSELQDLLAEYHQRLREVYAPEIAR
;
A
#
# COMPACT_ATOMS: atom_id res chain seq x y z
N ILE A 1 -4.28 -21.58 -1.34
CA ILE A 1 -5.52 -22.32 -1.66
C ILE A 1 -6.18 -22.68 -0.34
N PRO A 2 -7.23 -21.97 0.09
CA PRO A 2 -7.96 -22.27 1.32
C PRO A 2 -8.67 -23.63 1.26
N GLU A 3 -9.22 -23.99 0.11
CA GLU A 3 -9.88 -25.25 -0.13
C GLU A 3 -9.38 -25.89 -1.42
N GLY A 4 -8.84 -27.09 -1.37
CA GLY A 4 -8.20 -27.73 -2.53
C GLY A 4 -8.41 -29.24 -2.61
N GLY A 5 -9.35 -29.79 -1.84
CA GLY A 5 -9.65 -31.24 -1.78
C GLY A 5 -8.98 -31.97 -0.62
N VAL A 6 -9.29 -33.24 -0.47
CA VAL A 6 -8.92 -34.07 0.70
C VAL A 6 -7.84 -35.10 0.39
N ALA A 7 -7.63 -35.45 -0.87
CA ALA A 7 -6.64 -36.47 -1.29
C ALA A 7 -6.18 -36.20 -2.73
N PRO A 8 -4.93 -36.53 -3.09
CA PRO A 8 -4.35 -36.22 -4.40
C PRO A 8 -4.96 -37.02 -5.58
N ASN A 9 -5.66 -38.10 -5.31
CA ASN A 9 -6.34 -38.95 -6.28
C ASN A 9 -7.85 -38.69 -6.35
N VAL A 10 -8.35 -37.65 -5.69
CA VAL A 10 -9.78 -37.31 -5.67
C VAL A 10 -9.94 -35.91 -6.22
N VAL A 11 -10.74 -35.76 -7.28
CA VAL A 11 -11.12 -34.45 -7.82
C VAL A 11 -12.13 -33.81 -6.87
N PRO A 12 -11.84 -32.63 -6.29
CA PRO A 12 -12.77 -31.99 -5.39
C PRO A 12 -13.99 -31.46 -6.14
N ALA A 13 -15.17 -31.54 -5.50
CA ALA A 13 -16.38 -30.92 -6.03
C ALA A 13 -16.36 -29.39 -5.96
N HIS A 14 -15.56 -28.85 -5.04
CA HIS A 14 -15.35 -27.41 -4.82
C HIS A 14 -13.90 -27.13 -4.46
N ALA A 15 -13.35 -26.06 -4.98
CA ALA A 15 -12.03 -25.54 -4.62
C ALA A 15 -12.06 -24.01 -4.56
N VAL A 16 -11.30 -23.44 -3.65
CA VAL A 16 -11.18 -21.99 -3.47
C VAL A 16 -9.73 -21.58 -3.63
N VAL A 17 -9.51 -20.57 -4.43
CA VAL A 17 -8.21 -19.90 -4.57
C VAL A 17 -8.36 -18.45 -4.16
N ASP A 18 -7.47 -17.97 -3.33
CA ASP A 18 -7.47 -16.62 -2.81
C ASP A 18 -6.16 -15.94 -3.20
N TYR A 19 -6.25 -14.75 -3.76
CA TYR A 19 -5.12 -13.97 -4.26
C TYR A 19 -5.15 -12.54 -3.74
N TYR A 20 -3.98 -12.04 -3.34
CA TYR A 20 -3.73 -10.62 -3.27
C TYR A 20 -3.05 -10.18 -4.57
N ILE A 21 -3.74 -9.32 -5.33
CA ILE A 21 -3.19 -8.72 -6.54
C ILE A 21 -2.76 -7.31 -6.17
N ARG A 22 -1.48 -6.98 -6.40
CA ARG A 22 -0.91 -5.69 -6.03
C ARG A 22 -0.12 -5.09 -7.18
N TYR A 23 -0.31 -3.81 -7.41
CA TYR A 23 0.48 -3.02 -8.35
C TYR A 23 0.52 -1.54 -7.90
N PRO A 24 1.58 -0.77 -8.23
CA PRO A 24 1.72 0.63 -7.83
C PRO A 24 0.67 1.62 -8.35
N ASP A 25 0.06 1.45 -9.44
CA ASP A 25 -1.06 2.29 -9.86
C ASP A 25 -2.36 1.50 -10.02
N GLU A 26 -3.47 2.14 -9.73
CA GLU A 26 -4.77 1.49 -9.72
C GLU A 26 -5.27 1.13 -11.12
N VAL A 27 -4.90 1.90 -12.15
CA VAL A 27 -5.37 1.67 -13.52
C VAL A 27 -4.75 0.40 -14.10
N TYR A 28 -3.43 0.25 -13.92
CA TYR A 28 -2.77 -0.98 -14.36
C TYR A 28 -3.13 -2.17 -13.46
N LEU A 29 -3.38 -1.94 -12.18
CA LEU A 29 -3.89 -2.96 -11.26
C LEU A 29 -5.22 -3.53 -11.75
N GLU A 30 -6.14 -2.68 -12.21
CA GLU A 30 -7.42 -3.13 -12.78
C GLU A 30 -7.22 -3.96 -14.04
N HIS A 31 -6.28 -3.56 -14.91
CA HIS A 31 -5.90 -4.34 -16.08
C HIS A 31 -5.38 -5.73 -15.70
N ILE A 32 -4.42 -5.82 -14.75
CA ILE A 32 -3.90 -7.12 -14.26
C ILE A 32 -5.03 -7.97 -13.65
N THR A 33 -5.90 -7.37 -12.87
CA THR A 33 -7.02 -8.06 -12.24
C THR A 33 -7.96 -8.65 -13.29
N THR A 34 -8.25 -7.90 -14.35
CA THR A 34 -9.05 -8.40 -15.48
C THR A 34 -8.39 -9.59 -16.17
N MET A 35 -7.07 -9.54 -16.37
CA MET A 35 -6.32 -10.69 -16.95
C MET A 35 -6.40 -11.94 -16.06
N ILE A 36 -6.34 -11.78 -14.74
CA ILE A 36 -6.46 -12.90 -13.78
C ILE A 36 -7.87 -13.48 -13.80
N ASP A 37 -8.89 -12.63 -13.84
CA ASP A 37 -10.29 -13.06 -13.97
C ASP A 37 -10.52 -13.86 -15.27
N ASP A 38 -9.97 -13.39 -16.38
CA ASP A 38 -10.07 -14.09 -17.68
C ASP A 38 -9.33 -15.41 -17.68
N ALA A 39 -8.18 -15.48 -16.99
CA ALA A 39 -7.47 -16.74 -16.80
C ALA A 39 -8.31 -17.74 -15.97
N ALA A 40 -8.98 -17.27 -14.92
CA ALA A 40 -9.87 -18.13 -14.11
C ALA A 40 -11.07 -18.63 -14.92
N ARG A 41 -11.70 -17.74 -15.73
CA ARG A 41 -12.80 -18.15 -16.64
C ARG A 41 -12.33 -19.13 -17.70
N GLY A 42 -11.13 -18.89 -18.27
CA GLY A 42 -10.53 -19.80 -19.26
C GLY A 42 -10.21 -21.18 -18.65
N ALA A 43 -9.70 -21.24 -17.43
CA ALA A 43 -9.45 -22.49 -16.72
C ALA A 43 -10.74 -23.27 -16.45
N ALA A 44 -11.79 -22.59 -16.00
CA ALA A 44 -13.11 -23.19 -15.78
C ALA A 44 -13.66 -23.78 -17.09
N MET A 45 -13.60 -23.03 -18.20
CA MET A 45 -14.04 -23.49 -19.52
C MET A 45 -13.25 -24.73 -19.97
N ALA A 46 -11.92 -24.72 -19.79
CA ALA A 46 -11.06 -25.83 -20.20
C ALA A 46 -11.29 -27.12 -19.41
N THR A 47 -11.76 -27.03 -18.18
CA THR A 47 -12.01 -28.17 -17.29
C THR A 47 -13.47 -28.58 -17.19
N GLY A 48 -14.39 -27.81 -17.81
CA GLY A 48 -15.84 -28.07 -17.71
C GLY A 48 -16.39 -27.79 -16.32
N THR A 49 -15.80 -26.87 -15.57
CA THR A 49 -16.24 -26.42 -14.25
C THR A 49 -16.88 -25.02 -14.32
N GLU A 50 -17.53 -24.63 -13.23
CA GLU A 50 -18.02 -23.24 -13.05
C GLU A 50 -17.07 -22.48 -12.14
N VAL A 51 -16.92 -21.17 -12.37
CA VAL A 51 -16.14 -20.26 -11.52
C VAL A 51 -17.01 -19.11 -11.04
N THR A 52 -16.93 -18.81 -9.76
CA THR A 52 -17.42 -17.57 -9.16
C THR A 52 -16.21 -16.75 -8.73
N ILE A 53 -16.22 -15.46 -9.08
CA ILE A 53 -15.13 -14.54 -8.76
C ILE A 53 -15.68 -13.47 -7.83
N ASP A 54 -15.18 -13.45 -6.59
CA ASP A 54 -15.50 -12.45 -5.60
C ASP A 54 -14.30 -11.52 -5.42
N ARG A 55 -14.50 -10.22 -5.62
CA ARG A 55 -13.49 -9.19 -5.38
C ARG A 55 -13.79 -8.47 -4.07
N TYR A 56 -12.79 -8.33 -3.22
CA TYR A 56 -12.89 -7.66 -1.94
C TYR A 56 -11.57 -6.97 -1.59
N GLY A 57 -11.62 -5.94 -0.73
CA GLY A 57 -10.42 -5.24 -0.25
C GLY A 57 -9.73 -4.43 -1.36
N GLU A 58 -10.41 -3.44 -1.89
CA GLU A 58 -9.82 -2.51 -2.85
C GLU A 58 -8.89 -1.52 -2.15
N TYR A 59 -7.69 -1.37 -2.71
CA TYR A 59 -6.74 -0.34 -2.32
C TYR A 59 -6.54 0.63 -3.48
N ARG A 60 -6.18 1.88 -3.14
CA ARG A 60 -5.84 2.89 -4.14
C ARG A 60 -4.40 3.35 -3.97
N ASP A 61 -3.78 3.75 -5.06
CA ASP A 61 -2.53 4.49 -4.98
C ASP A 61 -2.75 5.82 -4.23
N GLY A 62 -1.77 6.20 -3.44
CA GLY A 62 -1.79 7.39 -2.61
C GLY A 62 -0.88 8.48 -3.13
N ILE A 63 -0.98 9.65 -2.48
CA ILE A 63 -0.08 10.77 -2.70
C ILE A 63 0.91 10.82 -1.54
N THR A 64 2.20 10.87 -1.86
CA THR A 64 3.28 11.09 -0.90
C THR A 64 3.84 12.49 -1.11
N LEU A 65 3.93 13.26 -0.03
CA LEU A 65 4.37 14.65 -0.05
C LEU A 65 5.84 14.74 0.36
N GLY A 66 6.67 15.30 -0.52
CA GLY A 66 8.10 15.51 -0.26
C GLY A 66 8.33 16.39 0.97
N THR A 67 7.56 17.46 1.12
CA THR A 67 7.61 18.34 2.30
C THR A 67 7.41 17.60 3.62
N LEU A 68 6.45 16.67 3.67
CA LEU A 68 6.19 15.88 4.87
C LEU A 68 7.24 14.77 5.08
N ASP A 69 7.74 14.17 4.03
CA ASP A 69 8.85 13.20 4.11
C ASP A 69 10.13 13.85 4.63
N GLU A 70 10.45 15.07 4.19
CA GLU A 70 11.59 15.83 4.70
C GLU A 70 11.46 16.08 6.20
N LEU A 71 10.30 16.51 6.68
CA LEU A 71 10.04 16.69 8.11
C LEU A 71 10.17 15.38 8.88
N TYR A 72 9.65 14.29 8.33
CA TYR A 72 9.81 12.98 8.94
C TYR A 72 11.28 12.63 9.15
N PHE A 73 12.11 12.76 8.12
CA PHE A 73 13.55 12.47 8.22
C PHE A 73 14.29 13.43 9.15
N GLU A 74 13.94 14.70 9.16
CA GLU A 74 14.50 15.70 10.08
C GLU A 74 14.27 15.27 11.54
N TYR A 75 13.02 14.97 11.92
CA TYR A 75 12.69 14.55 13.27
C TYR A 75 13.23 13.18 13.63
N ALA A 76 13.19 12.23 12.71
CA ALA A 76 13.75 10.90 12.91
C ALA A 76 15.26 10.97 13.21
N LYS A 77 16.02 11.80 12.47
CA LYS A 77 17.45 12.05 12.73
C LYS A 77 17.67 12.75 14.08
N ALA A 78 16.84 13.76 14.40
CA ALA A 78 16.98 14.52 15.63
C ALA A 78 16.82 13.67 16.89
N ILE A 79 15.96 12.64 16.85
CA ILE A 79 15.76 11.72 17.98
C ILE A 79 16.67 10.48 17.90
N GLY A 80 17.54 10.37 16.89
CA GLY A 80 18.47 9.26 16.71
C GLY A 80 17.80 7.95 16.29
N ALA A 81 16.73 8.01 15.49
CA ALA A 81 16.10 6.81 14.96
C ALA A 81 17.09 5.98 14.10
N PRO A 82 17.20 4.67 14.35
CA PRO A 82 18.15 3.83 13.62
C PRO A 82 17.63 3.45 12.23
N ASN A 83 18.56 3.07 11.35
CA ASN A 83 18.28 2.45 10.05
C ASN A 83 17.34 3.26 9.14
N LEU A 84 17.48 4.58 9.14
CA LEU A 84 16.73 5.45 8.23
C LEU A 84 17.14 5.20 6.77
N ASN A 85 16.17 5.00 5.90
CA ASN A 85 16.37 4.86 4.47
C ASN A 85 15.86 6.10 3.76
N GLU A 86 16.74 7.02 3.42
CA GLU A 86 16.44 8.28 2.75
C GLU A 86 16.35 8.15 1.21
N VAL A 87 16.61 6.96 0.68
CA VAL A 87 16.49 6.74 -0.77
C VAL A 87 15.03 6.55 -1.13
N PRO A 88 14.50 7.33 -2.09
CA PRO A 88 13.14 7.15 -2.56
C PRO A 88 12.89 5.71 -2.97
N GLN A 89 11.90 5.08 -2.34
CA GLN A 89 11.52 3.72 -2.65
C GLN A 89 10.46 3.72 -3.76
N ARG A 90 10.53 2.74 -4.65
CA ARG A 90 9.38 2.50 -5.53
C ARG A 90 8.22 2.01 -4.69
N PRO A 91 7.01 2.50 -4.92
CA PRO A 91 5.84 1.96 -4.28
C PRO A 91 5.79 0.44 -4.50
N ALA A 92 5.82 -0.34 -3.42
CA ALA A 92 5.87 -1.80 -3.50
C ALA A 92 4.50 -2.46 -3.37
N GLY A 93 3.49 -1.69 -3.07
CA GLY A 93 2.13 -2.15 -2.85
C GLY A 93 1.28 -1.04 -2.29
N TYR A 94 0.03 -1.37 -2.02
CA TYR A 94 -0.95 -0.44 -1.50
C TYR A 94 -1.32 -0.80 -0.11
N GLU A 95 -1.69 0.24 0.59
CA GLU A 95 -2.32 0.20 1.89
C GLU A 95 -3.58 1.04 1.82
N GLU A 96 -4.46 0.93 2.80
CA GLU A 96 -5.69 1.70 2.90
C GLU A 96 -5.44 3.22 2.97
N THR A 97 -4.21 3.61 3.31
CA THR A 97 -3.77 5.01 3.38
C THR A 97 -3.89 5.75 2.06
N GLY A 98 -3.85 5.07 0.92
CA GLY A 98 -4.07 5.68 -0.39
C GLY A 98 -5.43 6.36 -0.52
N TRP A 99 -6.47 5.81 0.07
CA TRP A 99 -7.80 6.42 0.13
C TRP A 99 -7.80 7.76 0.87
N VAL A 100 -6.98 7.85 1.92
CA VAL A 100 -6.87 9.05 2.76
C VAL A 100 -5.98 10.09 2.11
N THR A 101 -4.77 9.68 1.66
CA THR A 101 -3.76 10.63 1.17
C THR A 101 -4.08 11.24 -0.19
N ARG A 102 -5.03 10.69 -0.91
CA ARG A 102 -5.61 11.36 -2.09
C ARG A 102 -6.48 12.56 -1.74
N GLU A 103 -7.18 12.50 -0.62
CA GLU A 103 -8.15 13.52 -0.21
C GLU A 103 -7.54 14.58 0.70
N ILE A 104 -6.62 14.16 1.58
CA ILE A 104 -5.96 15.04 2.55
C ILE A 104 -4.46 14.77 2.58
N PRO A 105 -3.64 15.82 2.80
CA PRO A 105 -2.20 15.66 2.99
C PRO A 105 -1.87 14.66 4.09
N GLY A 106 -0.92 13.77 3.81
CA GLY A 106 -0.50 12.75 4.77
C GLY A 106 0.92 12.27 4.53
N VAL A 107 1.49 11.66 5.57
CA VAL A 107 2.81 11.04 5.54
C VAL A 107 2.78 9.70 6.27
N GLY A 108 3.46 8.72 5.71
CA GLY A 108 3.70 7.45 6.40
C GLY A 108 4.93 7.58 7.30
N VAL A 109 4.75 7.38 8.61
CA VAL A 109 5.86 7.32 9.55
C VAL A 109 6.27 5.85 9.73
N SER A 110 7.55 5.55 9.55
CA SER A 110 8.08 4.20 9.66
C SER A 110 9.39 4.21 10.44
N VAL A 111 9.44 3.46 11.54
CA VAL A 111 10.59 3.33 12.40
C VAL A 111 11.03 1.88 12.51
N TYR A 112 12.33 1.67 12.75
CA TYR A 112 12.89 0.33 12.94
C TYR A 112 12.35 -0.30 14.23
N SER A 113 11.49 -1.31 14.10
CA SER A 113 10.75 -1.94 15.21
C SER A 113 11.12 -3.40 15.46
N SER A 114 11.91 -4.03 14.59
CA SER A 114 12.32 -5.42 14.75
C SER A 114 13.63 -5.70 14.02
N ARG A 115 14.41 -6.64 14.54
CA ARG A 115 15.61 -7.23 13.90
C ARG A 115 15.24 -8.38 12.97
N GLU A 116 14.02 -8.87 13.09
CA GLU A 116 13.51 -10.06 12.42
C GLU A 116 12.68 -9.71 11.18
N THR A 117 12.47 -10.71 10.35
CA THR A 117 11.65 -10.57 9.14
C THR A 117 10.18 -10.37 9.47
N TYR A 118 9.49 -9.59 8.63
CA TYR A 118 8.04 -9.36 8.72
C TYR A 118 7.25 -10.67 8.80
N HIS A 119 6.15 -10.65 9.57
CA HIS A 119 5.20 -11.77 9.72
C HIS A 119 5.79 -13.03 10.36
N THR A 120 6.79 -12.88 11.24
CA THR A 120 7.40 -13.99 11.99
C THR A 120 7.15 -13.88 13.49
N LYS A 121 7.31 -15.01 14.20
CA LYS A 121 7.27 -15.04 15.67
C LYS A 121 8.42 -14.23 16.30
N GLY A 122 9.55 -14.11 15.61
CA GLY A 122 10.65 -13.27 16.03
C GLY A 122 10.27 -11.79 16.01
N MET A 123 9.60 -11.33 14.96
CA MET A 123 9.08 -9.95 14.88
C MET A 123 8.05 -9.67 15.99
N GLU A 124 7.16 -10.61 16.28
CA GLU A 124 6.20 -10.50 17.39
C GLU A 124 6.92 -10.33 18.75
N ALA A 125 7.96 -11.13 18.99
CA ALA A 125 8.75 -11.06 20.21
C ALA A 125 9.52 -9.73 20.33
N ASP A 126 10.16 -9.25 19.25
CA ASP A 126 10.84 -7.95 19.22
C ASP A 126 9.84 -6.80 19.47
N GLY A 127 8.63 -6.86 18.90
CA GLY A 127 7.57 -5.87 19.10
C GLY A 127 7.14 -5.71 20.56
N LEU A 128 7.16 -6.81 21.32
CA LEU A 128 6.89 -6.84 22.76
C LEU A 128 8.12 -6.52 23.63
N GLY A 129 9.28 -6.39 23.03
CA GLY A 129 10.56 -6.15 23.69
C GLY A 129 11.00 -4.68 23.67
N GLU A 130 12.27 -4.44 24.02
CA GLU A 130 12.86 -3.10 24.09
C GLU A 130 12.90 -2.41 22.72
N VAL A 131 13.16 -3.16 21.64
CA VAL A 131 13.24 -2.63 20.26
C VAL A 131 11.89 -2.09 19.82
N GLY A 132 10.82 -2.87 19.97
CA GLY A 132 9.47 -2.45 19.62
C GLY A 132 8.98 -1.28 20.48
N HIS A 133 9.21 -1.33 21.80
CA HIS A 133 8.83 -0.23 22.68
C HIS A 133 9.62 1.07 22.40
N ALA A 134 10.89 0.97 21.98
CA ALA A 134 11.64 2.13 21.53
C ALA A 134 11.07 2.70 20.24
N ALA A 135 10.72 1.84 19.28
CA ALA A 135 10.10 2.22 18.01
C ALA A 135 8.77 2.95 18.24
N PHE A 136 7.87 2.41 19.05
CA PHE A 136 6.59 3.06 19.37
C PHE A 136 6.75 4.47 19.97
N ARG A 137 7.76 4.66 20.83
CA ARG A 137 8.04 6.00 21.38
C ARG A 137 8.58 6.94 20.32
N MET A 138 9.50 6.49 19.46
CA MET A 138 10.04 7.30 18.36
C MET A 138 8.96 7.69 17.38
N ASP A 139 8.12 6.74 16.98
CA ASP A 139 6.97 6.95 16.10
C ASP A 139 6.03 8.03 16.65
N ALA A 140 5.61 7.89 17.90
CA ALA A 140 4.77 8.87 18.57
C ALA A 140 5.42 10.26 18.66
N GLN A 141 6.73 10.33 18.90
CA GLN A 141 7.48 11.60 18.96
C GLN A 141 7.54 12.28 17.60
N ILE A 142 7.84 11.53 16.54
CA ILE A 142 7.90 12.08 15.16
C ILE A 142 6.52 12.58 14.74
N MET A 143 5.48 11.77 14.91
CA MET A 143 4.11 12.17 14.57
C MET A 143 3.67 13.42 15.35
N ALA A 144 3.97 13.48 16.65
CA ALA A 144 3.63 14.65 17.46
C ALA A 144 4.37 15.91 17.01
N ALA A 145 5.65 15.79 16.61
CA ALA A 145 6.43 16.93 16.13
C ALA A 145 5.91 17.44 14.77
N ILE A 146 5.65 16.56 13.82
CA ILE A 146 5.06 16.93 12.51
C ILE A 146 3.70 17.60 12.71
N LEU A 147 2.84 17.02 13.56
CA LEU A 147 1.53 17.58 13.85
C LEU A 147 1.62 18.95 14.53
N TYR A 148 2.56 19.14 15.46
CA TYR A 148 2.79 20.41 16.10
C TYR A 148 3.18 21.48 15.09
N ASP A 149 4.13 21.20 14.20
CA ASP A 149 4.53 22.16 13.16
C ASP A 149 3.39 22.45 12.19
N TYR A 150 2.68 21.43 11.75
CA TYR A 150 1.51 21.61 10.89
C TYR A 150 0.47 22.53 11.53
N LEU A 151 0.18 22.37 12.81
CA LEU A 151 -0.81 23.18 13.51
C LEU A 151 -0.33 24.61 13.82
N SER A 152 0.97 24.77 14.12
CA SER A 152 1.53 26.05 14.57
C SER A 152 2.08 26.93 13.44
N ASN A 153 2.41 26.36 12.27
CA ASN A 153 3.07 27.05 11.17
C ASN A 153 2.14 27.17 9.95
N GLU A 154 1.54 28.34 9.76
CA GLU A 154 0.65 28.61 8.63
C GLU A 154 1.36 28.53 7.27
N SER A 155 2.60 28.99 7.19
CA SER A 155 3.39 28.93 5.95
C SER A 155 3.63 27.48 5.51
N LEU A 156 3.95 26.61 6.47
CA LEU A 156 4.11 25.18 6.22
C LEU A 156 2.81 24.54 5.73
N ARG A 157 1.67 24.85 6.37
CA ARG A 157 0.36 24.35 5.91
C ARG A 157 0.05 24.75 4.47
N ASN A 158 0.38 25.99 4.09
CA ASN A 158 0.14 26.47 2.74
C ASN A 158 1.02 25.73 1.71
N VAL A 159 2.30 25.52 2.01
CA VAL A 159 3.19 24.71 1.15
C VAL A 159 2.69 23.29 0.98
N ILE A 160 2.30 22.62 2.08
CA ILE A 160 1.76 21.27 2.05
C ILE A 160 0.46 21.20 1.23
N ALA A 161 -0.43 22.18 1.39
CA ALA A 161 -1.69 22.22 0.64
C ALA A 161 -1.48 22.44 -0.87
N GLU A 162 -0.54 23.31 -1.23
CA GLU A 162 -0.17 23.56 -2.63
C GLU A 162 0.46 22.32 -3.28
N GLU A 163 1.46 21.72 -2.64
CA GLU A 163 2.09 20.49 -3.10
C GLU A 163 1.06 19.34 -3.27
N HIS A 164 0.15 19.19 -2.30
CA HIS A 164 -0.88 18.16 -2.39
C HIS A 164 -1.82 18.38 -3.58
N SER A 165 -2.26 19.63 -3.80
CA SER A 165 -3.13 19.96 -4.93
C SER A 165 -2.45 19.72 -6.28
N GLU A 166 -1.19 20.09 -6.41
CA GLU A 166 -0.42 19.83 -7.64
C GLU A 166 -0.26 18.33 -7.91
N LEU A 167 0.01 17.54 -6.87
CA LEU A 167 0.14 16.09 -7.01
C LEU A 167 -1.19 15.39 -7.28
N GLN A 168 -2.33 15.91 -6.79
CA GLN A 168 -3.66 15.43 -7.17
C GLN A 168 -3.91 15.62 -8.67
N ASP A 169 -3.59 16.79 -9.20
CA ASP A 169 -3.75 17.09 -10.62
C ASP A 169 -2.85 16.20 -11.49
N LEU A 170 -1.58 16.03 -11.11
CA LEU A 170 -0.63 15.16 -11.80
C LEU A 170 -1.06 13.69 -11.78
N LEU A 171 -1.57 13.20 -10.65
CA LEU A 171 -2.08 11.83 -10.53
C LEU A 171 -3.30 11.62 -11.41
N ALA A 172 -4.22 12.59 -11.44
CA ALA A 172 -5.41 12.53 -12.30
C ALA A 172 -5.04 12.48 -13.78
N GLU A 173 -4.09 13.32 -14.22
CA GLU A 173 -3.57 13.32 -15.59
C GLU A 173 -2.87 11.99 -15.94
N TYR A 174 -2.06 11.47 -15.03
CA TYR A 174 -1.38 10.18 -15.19
C TYR A 174 -2.38 9.04 -15.35
N HIS A 175 -3.39 8.96 -14.50
CA HIS A 175 -4.44 7.95 -14.61
C HIS A 175 -5.25 8.07 -15.91
N GLN A 176 -5.55 9.29 -16.35
CA GLN A 176 -6.23 9.48 -17.62
C GLN A 176 -5.41 8.91 -18.78
N ARG A 177 -4.12 9.20 -18.82
CA ARG A 177 -3.22 8.68 -19.87
C ARG A 177 -3.11 7.15 -19.83
N LEU A 178 -3.06 6.56 -18.64
CA LEU A 178 -3.04 5.10 -18.51
C LEU A 178 -4.36 4.47 -18.98
N ARG A 179 -5.51 5.08 -18.65
CA ARG A 179 -6.81 4.59 -19.14
C ARG A 179 -6.91 4.63 -20.66
N GLU A 180 -6.36 5.63 -21.31
CA GLU A 180 -6.30 5.69 -22.79
C GLU A 180 -5.52 4.50 -23.39
N VAL A 181 -4.49 4.02 -22.69
CA VAL A 181 -3.68 2.86 -23.11
C VAL A 181 -4.39 1.54 -22.81
N TYR A 182 -4.95 1.39 -21.59
CA TYR A 182 -5.46 0.09 -21.12
C TYR A 182 -6.98 -0.08 -21.23
N ALA A 183 -7.76 0.99 -21.45
CA ALA A 183 -9.22 0.91 -21.55
C ALA A 183 -9.75 -0.13 -22.55
N PRO A 184 -9.14 -0.35 -23.73
CA PRO A 184 -9.60 -1.38 -24.67
C PRO A 184 -9.45 -2.80 -24.12
N GLU A 185 -8.60 -3.02 -23.14
CA GLU A 185 -8.30 -4.31 -22.54
C GLU A 185 -9.11 -4.54 -21.25
N ILE A 186 -9.36 -3.46 -20.49
CA ILE A 186 -10.19 -3.49 -19.28
C ILE A 186 -11.67 -3.69 -19.61
N ALA A 187 -12.14 -3.20 -20.75
CA ALA A 187 -13.54 -3.26 -21.17
C ALA A 187 -13.99 -4.60 -21.80
N ARG A 188 -13.10 -5.62 -21.82
CA ARG A 188 -13.39 -6.98 -22.33
C ARG A 188 -13.89 -7.87 -21.23
#